data_5f4d8a2afffa2c56517c9a94a5bcb6ae
#
_entry.id   5f4d8a2afffa2c56517c9a94a5bcb6ae
#
_cell.length_a   1.000
_cell.length_b   1.000
_cell.length_c   1.000
_cell.angle_alpha   90.00
_cell.angle_beta   90.00
_cell.angle_gamma   90.00
#
_symmetry.space_group_name_H-M   'P 1'
#
loop_
_entity.id
_entity.type
_entity.pdbx_description
1 polymer ?
#
loop_
_entity_poly.entity_id
_entity_poly.type
_entity_poly.pdbx_seq_one_letter_code
_entity_poly.pdbx_strand_id
1 'polypeptide(L)'
;MKKASIEELARAHDPDVIKKRLQQAPKSQNISDAVLGGIDGCVTTFAVVAAAVGAGFPASVALILGFANLLADGFSMAVSAYESNKAKQEYTQSLREMEEEHIDIIPEGEREEIRQIFINKGFEGELLEKIVDIICEDRKLWVDTMLIEEHGIHHQADPNPFSSAWATFVAFILIGTMPLLPFLATSLSMNQQFAISTALAAIMFFMIGSLKSLLFDQPYFLSGMRTLLNGGTAAALAFFTGYLLREVFGVTGI
;
A
#
# COMPACT_ATOMS: atom_id res chain seq x y z
N MET A 1 -3.66 6.08 -21.69
CA MET A 1 -2.34 6.73 -21.70
C MET A 1 -2.29 7.77 -22.82
N LYS A 2 -2.08 9.05 -22.51
CA LYS A 2 -1.60 10.00 -23.51
C LYS A 2 -0.16 9.60 -23.83
N LYS A 3 0.13 9.23 -25.08
CA LYS A 3 1.52 9.04 -25.52
C LYS A 3 2.24 10.39 -25.32
N ALA A 4 3.31 10.38 -24.54
CA ALA A 4 4.16 11.55 -24.39
C ALA A 4 4.67 11.98 -25.79
N SER A 5 4.73 13.27 -26.04
CA SER A 5 5.30 13.77 -27.28
C SER A 5 6.80 13.47 -27.35
N ILE A 6 7.35 13.39 -28.56
CA ILE A 6 8.79 13.16 -28.75
C ILE A 6 9.62 14.25 -28.04
N GLU A 7 9.13 15.49 -28.02
CA GLU A 7 9.78 16.62 -27.33
C GLU A 7 9.75 16.47 -25.81
N GLU A 8 8.64 15.97 -25.22
CA GLU A 8 8.56 15.67 -23.78
C GLU A 8 9.52 14.54 -23.39
N LEU A 9 9.58 13.50 -24.22
CA LEU A 9 10.54 12.39 -24.02
C LEU A 9 11.98 12.88 -24.13
N ALA A 10 12.31 13.70 -25.13
CA ALA A 10 13.65 14.26 -25.30
C ALA A 10 14.07 15.10 -24.09
N ARG A 11 13.20 15.96 -23.57
CA ARG A 11 13.47 16.74 -22.34
C ARG A 11 13.65 15.85 -21.11
N ALA A 12 12.86 14.78 -20.98
CA ALA A 12 12.98 13.83 -19.88
C ALA A 12 14.27 13.00 -19.92
N HIS A 13 14.94 12.96 -21.09
CA HIS A 13 16.22 12.26 -21.33
C HIS A 13 17.42 13.21 -21.42
N ASP A 14 17.24 14.47 -21.08
CA ASP A 14 18.37 15.38 -20.88
C ASP A 14 19.30 14.86 -19.77
N PRO A 15 20.64 14.87 -19.94
CA PRO A 15 21.58 14.32 -18.98
C PRO A 15 21.43 14.85 -17.56
N ASP A 16 21.14 16.16 -17.41
CA ASP A 16 20.94 16.78 -16.08
C ASP A 16 19.63 16.32 -15.43
N VAL A 17 18.58 16.11 -16.23
CA VAL A 17 17.29 15.57 -15.76
C VAL A 17 17.44 14.12 -15.34
N ILE A 18 18.15 13.30 -16.14
CA ILE A 18 18.45 11.90 -15.80
C ILE A 18 19.23 11.84 -14.49
N LYS A 19 20.30 12.63 -14.34
CA LYS A 19 21.12 12.68 -13.13
C LYS A 19 20.29 13.00 -11.89
N LYS A 20 19.44 14.03 -11.96
CA LYS A 20 18.53 14.40 -10.86
C LYS A 20 17.52 13.29 -10.55
N ARG A 21 16.96 12.64 -11.58
CA ARG A 21 15.99 11.55 -11.41
C ARG A 21 16.60 10.34 -10.74
N LEU A 22 17.82 9.96 -11.10
CA LEU A 22 18.53 8.83 -10.50
C LEU A 22 18.99 9.08 -9.06
N GLN A 23 19.16 10.36 -8.68
CA GLN A 23 19.50 10.77 -7.31
C GLN A 23 18.26 10.97 -6.42
N GLN A 24 17.06 11.04 -7.01
CA GLN A 24 15.83 11.18 -6.24
C GLN A 24 15.38 9.81 -5.72
N ALA A 25 15.12 9.74 -4.42
CA ALA A 25 14.45 8.59 -3.83
C ALA A 25 13.10 8.31 -4.55
N PRO A 26 12.72 7.04 -4.75
CA PRO A 26 11.43 6.70 -5.35
C PRO A 26 10.29 7.39 -4.62
N LYS A 27 9.33 7.92 -5.39
CA LYS A 27 8.16 8.63 -4.84
C LYS A 27 7.40 7.73 -3.86
N SER A 28 7.30 8.23 -2.68
CA SER A 28 6.74 7.77 -1.44
C SER A 28 5.79 6.55 -1.46
N GLN A 29 6.22 5.51 -0.80
CA GLN A 29 5.41 4.38 -0.34
C GLN A 29 4.19 4.87 0.48
N ASN A 30 4.31 6.01 1.16
CA ASN A 30 3.23 6.63 1.95
C ASN A 30 1.93 6.87 1.18
N ILE A 31 1.99 7.15 -0.15
CA ILE A 31 0.77 7.31 -0.96
C ILE A 31 0.09 5.94 -1.17
N SER A 32 0.87 4.89 -1.39
CA SER A 32 0.34 3.53 -1.50
C SER A 32 -0.34 3.11 -0.19
N ASP A 33 0.31 3.39 0.94
CA ASP A 33 -0.19 3.08 2.29
C ASP A 33 -1.47 3.87 2.60
N ALA A 34 -1.52 5.16 2.26
CA ALA A 34 -2.72 5.98 2.40
C ALA A 34 -3.87 5.48 1.50
N VAL A 35 -3.59 5.07 0.27
CA VAL A 35 -4.61 4.50 -0.63
C VAL A 35 -5.13 3.19 -0.06
N LEU A 36 -4.26 2.33 0.44
CA LEU A 36 -4.64 1.04 1.06
C LEU A 36 -5.52 1.28 2.30
N GLY A 37 -5.06 2.13 3.22
CA GLY A 37 -5.82 2.49 4.43
C GLY A 37 -7.18 3.10 4.10
N GLY A 38 -7.24 4.00 3.10
CA GLY A 38 -8.49 4.64 2.69
C GLY A 38 -9.49 3.67 2.07
N ILE A 39 -9.05 2.74 1.21
CA ILE A 39 -9.92 1.71 0.64
C ILE A 39 -10.47 0.82 1.75
N ASP A 40 -9.59 0.31 2.61
CA ASP A 40 -9.95 -0.62 3.67
C ASP A 40 -10.88 0.02 4.70
N GLY A 41 -10.57 1.25 5.15
CA GLY A 41 -11.43 1.99 6.06
C GLY A 41 -12.84 2.24 5.52
N CYS A 42 -12.98 2.53 4.22
CA CYS A 42 -14.29 2.71 3.60
C CYS A 42 -15.04 1.37 3.49
N VAL A 43 -14.35 0.29 3.05
CA VAL A 43 -14.95 -1.04 2.86
C VAL A 43 -15.44 -1.62 4.19
N THR A 44 -14.57 -1.64 5.19
CA THR A 44 -14.87 -2.28 6.50
C THR A 44 -15.96 -1.50 7.25
N THR A 45 -15.88 -0.18 7.29
CA THR A 45 -16.89 0.65 7.94
C THR A 45 -18.24 0.55 7.24
N PHE A 46 -18.27 0.61 5.90
CA PHE A 46 -19.53 0.48 5.15
C PHE A 46 -20.10 -0.93 5.25
N ALA A 47 -19.26 -1.97 5.34
CA ALA A 47 -19.71 -3.34 5.57
C ALA A 47 -20.38 -3.49 6.95
N VAL A 48 -19.83 -2.90 8.02
CA VAL A 48 -20.46 -2.87 9.35
C VAL A 48 -21.82 -2.20 9.31
N VAL A 49 -21.91 -1.03 8.65
CA VAL A 49 -23.19 -0.32 8.46
C VAL A 49 -24.18 -1.19 7.68
N ALA A 50 -23.78 -1.78 6.57
CA ALA A 50 -24.62 -2.64 5.74
C ALA A 50 -25.12 -3.87 6.53
N ALA A 51 -24.26 -4.51 7.32
CA ALA A 51 -24.64 -5.63 8.18
C ALA A 51 -25.67 -5.21 9.24
N ALA A 52 -25.47 -4.07 9.90
CA ALA A 52 -26.38 -3.53 10.90
C ALA A 52 -27.77 -3.24 10.30
N VAL A 53 -27.81 -2.65 9.09
CA VAL A 53 -29.07 -2.40 8.36
C VAL A 53 -29.73 -3.71 7.94
N GLY A 54 -28.98 -4.67 7.39
CA GLY A 54 -29.48 -6.00 7.03
C GLY A 54 -30.09 -6.74 8.22
N ALA A 55 -29.45 -6.63 9.39
CA ALA A 55 -29.97 -7.19 10.65
C ALA A 55 -31.17 -6.44 11.23
N GLY A 56 -31.53 -5.27 10.68
CA GLY A 56 -32.62 -4.45 11.18
C GLY A 56 -32.29 -3.70 12.48
N PHE A 57 -31.00 -3.49 12.75
CA PHE A 57 -30.56 -2.73 13.92
C PHE A 57 -30.84 -1.23 13.76
N PRO A 58 -31.04 -0.49 14.85
CA PRO A 58 -31.23 0.96 14.80
C PRO A 58 -29.93 1.69 14.41
N ALA A 59 -30.07 2.93 13.91
CA ALA A 59 -28.97 3.79 13.50
C ALA A 59 -27.86 3.97 14.56
N SER A 60 -28.28 4.03 15.85
CA SER A 60 -27.34 4.12 16.98
C SER A 60 -26.38 2.93 17.08
N VAL A 61 -26.88 1.73 16.81
CA VAL A 61 -26.05 0.52 16.81
C VAL A 61 -25.08 0.55 15.64
N ALA A 62 -25.55 0.93 14.44
CA ALA A 62 -24.68 1.09 13.27
C ALA A 62 -23.57 2.12 13.53
N LEU A 63 -23.89 3.25 14.19
CA LEU A 63 -22.89 4.26 14.57
C LEU A 63 -21.88 3.73 15.60
N ILE A 64 -22.35 3.12 16.68
CA ILE A 64 -21.45 2.63 17.75
C ILE A 64 -20.51 1.57 17.17
N LEU A 65 -21.03 0.58 16.47
CA LEU A 65 -20.23 -0.48 15.87
C LEU A 65 -19.30 0.07 14.78
N GLY A 66 -19.81 1.00 13.95
CA GLY A 66 -19.03 1.62 12.89
C GLY A 66 -17.85 2.44 13.42
N PHE A 67 -18.05 3.29 14.43
CA PHE A 67 -16.97 4.05 15.05
C PHE A 67 -16.02 3.17 15.86
N ALA A 68 -16.52 2.16 16.58
CA ALA A 68 -15.67 1.22 17.29
C ALA A 68 -14.75 0.45 16.32
N ASN A 69 -15.32 -0.06 15.22
CA ASN A 69 -14.57 -0.72 14.18
C ASN A 69 -13.55 0.24 13.53
N LEU A 70 -13.98 1.45 13.20
CA LEU A 70 -13.14 2.47 12.57
C LEU A 70 -11.87 2.74 13.39
N LEU A 71 -11.99 2.90 14.69
CA LEU A 71 -10.86 3.17 15.58
C LEU A 71 -9.97 1.93 15.78
N ALA A 72 -10.58 0.77 16.07
CA ALA A 72 -9.86 -0.45 16.35
C ALA A 72 -9.11 -0.97 15.12
N ASP A 73 -9.80 -1.00 13.99
CA ASP A 73 -9.26 -1.53 12.74
C ASP A 73 -8.24 -0.55 12.12
N GLY A 74 -8.53 0.75 12.16
CA GLY A 74 -7.59 1.78 11.74
C GLY A 74 -6.28 1.75 12.53
N PHE A 75 -6.35 1.55 13.85
CA PHE A 75 -5.17 1.36 14.68
C PHE A 75 -4.43 0.07 14.34
N SER A 76 -5.15 -1.04 14.18
CA SER A 76 -4.57 -2.34 13.78
C SER A 76 -3.82 -2.26 12.45
N MET A 77 -4.43 -1.60 11.45
CA MET A 77 -3.80 -1.36 10.15
C MET A 77 -2.53 -0.50 10.25
N ALA A 78 -2.56 0.55 11.07
CA ALA A 78 -1.40 1.40 11.30
C ALA A 78 -0.24 0.62 11.95
N VAL A 79 -0.52 -0.18 12.97
CA VAL A 79 0.47 -1.05 13.61
C VAL A 79 1.02 -2.05 12.61
N SER A 80 0.17 -2.69 11.82
CA SER A 80 0.59 -3.65 10.78
C SER A 80 1.49 -2.99 9.72
N ALA A 81 1.19 -1.76 9.30
CA ALA A 81 2.02 -1.00 8.37
C ALA A 81 3.39 -0.66 8.99
N TYR A 82 3.41 -0.26 10.26
CA TYR A 82 4.64 -0.01 11.01
C TYR A 82 5.52 -1.26 11.09
N GLU A 83 4.97 -2.35 11.61
CA GLU A 83 5.70 -3.60 11.81
C GLU A 83 6.21 -4.19 10.49
N SER A 84 5.38 -4.12 9.42
CA SER A 84 5.78 -4.59 8.09
C SER A 84 7.00 -3.84 7.55
N ASN A 85 7.02 -2.52 7.67
CA ASN A 85 8.15 -1.71 7.20
C ASN A 85 9.38 -1.85 8.09
N LYS A 86 9.18 -1.95 9.41
CA LYS A 86 10.25 -2.21 10.36
C LYS A 86 10.91 -3.57 10.12
N ALA A 87 10.11 -4.63 9.93
CA ALA A 87 10.63 -5.95 9.62
C ALA A 87 11.44 -5.98 8.31
N LYS A 88 11.04 -5.21 7.28
CA LYS A 88 11.82 -5.08 6.05
C LYS A 88 13.18 -4.40 6.31
N GLN A 89 13.20 -3.34 7.13
CA GLN A 89 14.44 -2.65 7.50
C GLN A 89 15.38 -3.58 8.28
N GLU A 90 14.85 -4.29 9.28
CA GLU A 90 15.61 -5.24 10.10
C GLU A 90 16.16 -6.38 9.24
N TYR A 91 15.38 -6.89 8.30
CA TYR A 91 15.83 -7.92 7.35
C TYR A 91 16.96 -7.41 6.44
N THR A 92 16.81 -6.21 5.86
CA THR A 92 17.87 -5.61 5.05
C THR A 92 19.14 -5.37 5.84
N GLN A 93 19.00 -4.90 7.08
CA GLN A 93 20.14 -4.68 7.96
C GLN A 93 20.84 -5.99 8.33
N SER A 94 20.09 -7.05 8.63
CA SER A 94 20.65 -8.38 8.93
C SER A 94 21.44 -8.96 7.75
N LEU A 95 20.92 -8.78 6.52
CA LEU A 95 21.65 -9.20 5.33
C LEU A 95 22.93 -8.37 5.12
N ARG A 96 22.88 -7.06 5.35
CA ARG A 96 24.06 -6.20 5.27
C ARG A 96 25.15 -6.64 6.25
N GLU A 97 24.78 -6.91 7.48
CA GLU A 97 25.72 -7.39 8.52
C GLU A 97 26.31 -8.76 8.14
N MET A 98 25.51 -9.64 7.55
CA MET A 98 25.98 -10.93 7.04
C MET A 98 27.02 -10.77 5.93
N GLU A 99 26.74 -9.92 4.92
CA GLU A 99 27.67 -9.64 3.82
C GLU A 99 28.99 -9.02 4.33
N GLU A 100 28.88 -8.07 5.27
CA GLU A 100 30.08 -7.49 5.90
C GLU A 100 30.92 -8.54 6.62
N GLU A 101 30.30 -9.48 7.34
CA GLU A 101 30.96 -10.58 8.01
C GLU A 101 31.62 -11.55 6.99
N HIS A 102 30.92 -11.88 5.91
CA HIS A 102 31.44 -12.74 4.86
C HIS A 102 32.68 -12.13 4.17
N ILE A 103 32.63 -10.83 3.83
CA ILE A 103 33.78 -10.10 3.27
C ILE A 103 34.98 -10.14 4.23
N ASP A 104 34.75 -10.08 5.55
CA ASP A 104 35.85 -10.14 6.53
C ASP A 104 36.44 -11.54 6.70
N ILE A 105 35.63 -12.59 6.56
CA ILE A 105 36.05 -13.98 6.80
C ILE A 105 36.55 -14.65 5.51
N ILE A 106 35.86 -14.44 4.38
CA ILE A 106 36.11 -15.14 3.11
C ILE A 106 36.12 -14.14 1.92
N PRO A 107 36.99 -13.11 1.91
CA PRO A 107 36.97 -12.06 0.90
C PRO A 107 37.13 -12.58 -0.53
N GLU A 108 37.88 -13.65 -0.73
CA GLU A 108 38.07 -14.24 -2.08
C GLU A 108 36.79 -14.94 -2.57
N GLY A 109 36.00 -15.52 -1.66
CA GLY A 109 34.70 -16.11 -1.99
C GLY A 109 33.71 -15.01 -2.45
N GLU A 110 33.56 -13.98 -1.65
CA GLU A 110 32.70 -12.83 -1.95
C GLU A 110 33.11 -12.10 -3.25
N ARG A 111 34.42 -12.02 -3.50
CA ARG A 111 34.94 -11.50 -4.77
C ARG A 111 34.55 -12.38 -5.97
N GLU A 112 34.57 -13.70 -5.79
CA GLU A 112 34.12 -14.63 -6.83
C GLU A 112 32.61 -14.51 -7.09
N GLU A 113 31.80 -14.25 -6.09
CA GLU A 113 30.37 -14.00 -6.26
C GLU A 113 30.10 -12.77 -7.11
N ILE A 114 30.77 -11.64 -6.85
CA ILE A 114 30.73 -10.46 -7.73
C ILE A 114 31.10 -10.84 -9.16
N ARG A 115 32.18 -11.64 -9.34
CA ARG A 115 32.60 -12.09 -10.69
C ARG A 115 31.48 -12.87 -11.38
N GLN A 116 30.86 -13.83 -10.70
CA GLN A 116 29.78 -14.65 -11.27
C GLN A 116 28.53 -13.81 -11.60
N ILE A 117 28.17 -12.85 -10.76
CA ILE A 117 27.09 -11.91 -11.01
C ILE A 117 27.31 -11.16 -12.33
N PHE A 118 28.53 -10.64 -12.55
CA PHE A 118 28.83 -9.88 -13.76
C PHE A 118 29.07 -10.76 -14.99
N ILE A 119 29.53 -12.01 -14.85
CA ILE A 119 29.53 -13.01 -15.93
C ILE A 119 28.10 -13.25 -16.41
N ASN A 120 27.15 -13.43 -15.51
CA ASN A 120 25.74 -13.63 -15.84
C ASN A 120 25.13 -12.41 -16.55
N LYS A 121 25.69 -11.22 -16.35
CA LYS A 121 25.32 -9.98 -17.08
C LYS A 121 26.01 -9.85 -18.45
N GLY A 122 26.88 -10.81 -18.84
CA GLY A 122 27.53 -10.87 -20.13
C GLY A 122 28.89 -10.16 -20.21
N PHE A 123 29.50 -9.83 -19.06
CA PHE A 123 30.86 -9.29 -19.03
C PHE A 123 31.91 -10.41 -19.04
N GLU A 124 33.00 -10.20 -19.76
CA GLU A 124 34.09 -11.20 -19.92
C GLU A 124 35.46 -10.53 -19.98
N GLY A 125 36.50 -11.32 -19.72
CA GLY A 125 37.90 -10.93 -19.93
C GLY A 125 38.35 -9.78 -19.02
N GLU A 126 39.25 -8.92 -19.56
CA GLU A 126 39.87 -7.82 -18.78
C GLU A 126 38.87 -6.80 -18.25
N LEU A 127 37.75 -6.59 -18.96
CA LEU A 127 36.71 -5.66 -18.52
C LEU A 127 35.98 -6.20 -17.27
N LEU A 128 35.72 -7.50 -17.23
CA LEU A 128 35.10 -8.15 -16.06
C LEU A 128 35.99 -7.95 -14.81
N GLU A 129 37.29 -8.24 -14.93
CA GLU A 129 38.21 -8.10 -13.78
C GLU A 129 38.30 -6.65 -13.30
N LYS A 130 38.30 -5.68 -14.19
CA LYS A 130 38.26 -4.26 -13.80
C LYS A 130 36.97 -3.87 -13.05
N ILE A 131 35.84 -4.42 -13.45
CA ILE A 131 34.56 -4.18 -12.75
C ILE A 131 34.63 -4.79 -11.34
N VAL A 132 35.08 -6.03 -11.22
CA VAL A 132 35.25 -6.72 -9.94
C VAL A 132 36.20 -5.94 -9.04
N ASP A 133 37.35 -5.50 -9.54
CA ASP A 133 38.30 -4.69 -8.77
C ASP A 133 37.68 -3.41 -8.23
N ILE A 134 37.02 -2.64 -9.09
CA ILE A 134 36.37 -1.36 -8.70
C ILE A 134 35.30 -1.59 -7.61
N ILE A 135 34.50 -2.64 -7.72
CA ILE A 135 33.45 -2.92 -6.73
C ILE A 135 34.07 -3.37 -5.42
N CYS A 136 35.04 -4.29 -5.45
CA CYS A 136 35.64 -4.85 -4.24
C CYS A 136 36.61 -3.87 -3.52
N GLU A 137 37.09 -2.82 -4.18
CA GLU A 137 37.88 -1.75 -3.56
C GLU A 137 37.06 -0.86 -2.62
N ASP A 138 35.76 -0.69 -2.89
CA ASP A 138 34.84 0.08 -2.04
C ASP A 138 33.90 -0.88 -1.28
N ARG A 139 34.18 -1.10 0.01
CA ARG A 139 33.39 -2.00 0.87
C ARG A 139 31.90 -1.70 0.83
N LYS A 140 31.53 -0.42 0.80
CA LYS A 140 30.11 -0.05 0.74
C LYS A 140 29.49 -0.43 -0.60
N LEU A 141 30.18 -0.15 -1.69
CA LEU A 141 29.74 -0.53 -3.03
C LEU A 141 29.64 -2.05 -3.18
N TRP A 142 30.58 -2.78 -2.59
CA TRP A 142 30.59 -4.24 -2.57
C TRP A 142 29.32 -4.80 -1.89
N VAL A 143 29.10 -4.44 -0.63
CA VAL A 143 27.91 -4.86 0.13
C VAL A 143 26.62 -4.41 -0.57
N ASP A 144 26.53 -3.15 -1.03
CA ASP A 144 25.36 -2.67 -1.74
C ASP A 144 25.08 -3.44 -3.04
N THR A 145 26.15 -3.87 -3.75
CA THR A 145 26.04 -4.70 -4.96
C THR A 145 25.51 -6.10 -4.61
N MET A 146 26.03 -6.74 -3.56
CA MET A 146 25.55 -8.06 -3.09
C MET A 146 24.06 -7.98 -2.69
N LEU A 147 23.68 -6.99 -1.91
CA LEU A 147 22.28 -6.79 -1.50
C LEU A 147 21.33 -6.68 -2.69
N ILE A 148 21.75 -5.97 -3.75
CA ILE A 148 20.91 -5.76 -4.94
C ILE A 148 20.89 -7.00 -5.83
N GLU A 149 22.05 -7.56 -6.13
CA GLU A 149 22.19 -8.53 -7.21
C GLU A 149 21.98 -9.98 -6.74
N GLU A 150 22.36 -10.30 -5.52
CA GLU A 150 22.16 -11.62 -4.95
C GLU A 150 20.84 -11.72 -4.21
N HIS A 151 20.55 -10.76 -3.30
CA HIS A 151 19.37 -10.80 -2.45
C HIS A 151 18.15 -10.09 -3.05
N GLY A 152 18.31 -9.38 -4.19
CA GLY A 152 17.22 -8.66 -4.85
C GLY A 152 16.70 -7.45 -4.07
N ILE A 153 17.46 -6.97 -3.08
CA ILE A 153 17.10 -5.82 -2.25
C ILE A 153 17.56 -4.55 -2.97
N HIS A 154 16.65 -3.97 -3.74
CA HIS A 154 16.90 -2.66 -4.30
C HIS A 154 16.85 -1.59 -3.21
N HIS A 155 17.75 -0.61 -3.27
CA HIS A 155 17.69 0.62 -2.47
C HIS A 155 16.38 1.37 -2.75
N GLN A 156 15.29 0.89 -2.19
CA GLN A 156 14.13 1.73 -1.97
C GLN A 156 14.52 2.62 -0.79
N ALA A 157 14.31 3.93 -0.92
CA ALA A 157 14.44 4.82 0.22
C ALA A 157 13.69 4.18 1.38
N ASP A 158 14.40 3.85 2.45
CA ASP A 158 13.82 3.16 3.61
C ASP A 158 12.57 3.91 4.05
N PRO A 159 11.37 3.36 3.86
CA PRO A 159 10.18 4.06 4.27
C PRO A 159 10.26 4.24 5.79
N ASN A 160 10.12 5.46 6.25
CA ASN A 160 10.00 5.69 7.68
C ASN A 160 8.76 4.93 8.19
N PRO A 161 8.90 3.86 9.01
CA PRO A 161 7.78 3.02 9.42
C PRO A 161 6.66 3.82 10.09
N PHE A 162 7.02 4.85 10.85
CA PHE A 162 6.06 5.72 11.51
C PHE A 162 5.28 6.58 10.51
N SER A 163 5.93 7.08 9.47
CA SER A 163 5.27 7.87 8.42
C SER A 163 4.25 7.03 7.64
N SER A 164 4.59 5.78 7.33
CA SER A 164 3.70 4.80 6.68
C SER A 164 2.49 4.49 7.55
N ALA A 165 2.72 4.15 8.82
CA ALA A 165 1.65 3.88 9.79
C ALA A 165 0.69 5.06 9.94
N TRP A 166 1.23 6.28 10.06
CA TRP A 166 0.44 7.49 10.19
C TRP A 166 -0.38 7.80 8.94
N ALA A 167 0.22 7.64 7.76
CA ALA A 167 -0.49 7.82 6.49
C ALA A 167 -1.66 6.83 6.35
N THR A 168 -1.45 5.55 6.69
CA THR A 168 -2.47 4.51 6.71
C THR A 168 -3.59 4.87 7.68
N PHE A 169 -3.26 5.21 8.93
CA PHE A 169 -4.24 5.53 9.97
C PHE A 169 -5.12 6.73 9.59
N VAL A 170 -4.49 7.84 9.20
CA VAL A 170 -5.20 9.07 8.86
C VAL A 170 -6.12 8.84 7.67
N ALA A 171 -5.65 8.18 6.63
CA ALA A 171 -6.47 7.86 5.45
C ALA A 171 -7.64 6.94 5.81
N PHE A 172 -7.40 5.91 6.62
CA PHE A 172 -8.42 4.98 7.12
C PHE A 172 -9.53 5.73 7.85
N ILE A 173 -9.15 6.56 8.85
CA ILE A 173 -10.12 7.32 9.66
C ILE A 173 -10.90 8.32 8.81
N LEU A 174 -10.21 9.14 8.00
CA LEU A 174 -10.87 10.19 7.22
C LEU A 174 -11.88 9.61 6.21
N ILE A 175 -11.48 8.56 5.51
CA ILE A 175 -12.28 7.99 4.44
C ILE A 175 -13.33 7.04 5.01
N GLY A 176 -12.97 6.22 6.00
CA GLY A 176 -13.88 5.31 6.66
C GLY A 176 -14.97 6.00 7.47
N THR A 177 -14.77 7.26 7.86
CA THR A 177 -15.83 8.06 8.51
C THR A 177 -16.98 8.43 7.56
N MET A 178 -16.71 8.55 6.25
CA MET A 178 -17.69 9.04 5.28
C MET A 178 -19.02 8.25 5.25
N PRO A 179 -19.02 6.91 5.26
CA PRO A 179 -20.26 6.13 5.32
C PRO A 179 -21.05 6.32 6.62
N LEU A 180 -20.43 6.76 7.71
CA LEU A 180 -21.08 6.95 9.01
C LEU A 180 -21.80 8.30 9.14
N LEU A 181 -21.36 9.33 8.38
CA LEU A 181 -21.88 10.69 8.52
C LEU A 181 -23.41 10.78 8.41
N PRO A 182 -24.10 10.10 7.45
CA PRO A 182 -25.55 10.17 7.33
C PRO A 182 -26.29 9.70 8.58
N PHE A 183 -25.73 8.77 9.34
CA PHE A 183 -26.34 8.21 10.54
C PHE A 183 -26.31 9.17 11.75
N LEU A 184 -25.56 10.26 11.67
CA LEU A 184 -25.58 11.35 12.65
C LEU A 184 -26.80 12.26 12.46
N ALA A 185 -27.43 12.23 11.29
CA ALA A 185 -28.59 13.06 10.98
C ALA A 185 -29.88 12.40 11.52
N THR A 186 -30.23 12.69 12.76
CA THR A 186 -31.42 12.11 13.47
C THR A 186 -32.75 12.47 12.83
N SER A 187 -32.80 13.48 11.94
CA SER A 187 -34.00 13.88 11.21
C SER A 187 -34.36 12.97 10.04
N LEU A 188 -33.41 12.11 9.60
CA LEU A 188 -33.59 11.21 8.46
C LEU A 188 -34.04 9.83 8.94
N SER A 189 -34.91 9.18 8.14
CA SER A 189 -35.25 7.78 8.36
C SER A 189 -34.06 6.86 8.10
N MET A 190 -34.03 5.68 8.72
CA MET A 190 -32.96 4.68 8.53
C MET A 190 -32.68 4.37 7.04
N ASN A 191 -33.73 4.25 6.23
CA ASN A 191 -33.63 3.99 4.80
C ASN A 191 -32.96 5.15 4.06
N GLN A 192 -33.25 6.40 4.43
CA GLN A 192 -32.61 7.58 3.85
C GLN A 192 -31.15 7.68 4.25
N GLN A 193 -30.83 7.45 5.54
CA GLN A 193 -29.46 7.42 6.04
C GLN A 193 -28.65 6.37 5.30
N PHE A 194 -29.18 5.16 5.13
CA PHE A 194 -28.51 4.08 4.41
C PHE A 194 -28.33 4.37 2.91
N ALA A 195 -29.36 4.94 2.26
CA ALA A 195 -29.24 5.32 0.84
C ALA A 195 -28.15 6.38 0.61
N ILE A 196 -28.08 7.42 1.48
CA ILE A 196 -27.04 8.44 1.41
C ILE A 196 -25.65 7.85 1.72
N SER A 197 -25.56 6.99 2.75
CA SER A 197 -24.34 6.27 3.09
C SER A 197 -23.81 5.43 1.92
N THR A 198 -24.71 4.70 1.25
CA THR A 198 -24.38 3.91 0.06
C THR A 198 -23.84 4.79 -1.09
N ALA A 199 -24.49 5.92 -1.33
CA ALA A 199 -24.02 6.86 -2.37
C ALA A 199 -22.64 7.45 -2.02
N LEU A 200 -22.42 7.86 -0.77
CA LEU A 200 -21.12 8.36 -0.30
C LEU A 200 -20.03 7.29 -0.41
N ALA A 201 -20.31 6.06 0.06
CA ALA A 201 -19.36 4.95 -0.06
C ALA A 201 -19.01 4.66 -1.54
N ALA A 202 -20.00 4.65 -2.42
CA ALA A 202 -19.77 4.43 -3.86
C ALA A 202 -18.88 5.52 -4.48
N ILE A 203 -19.11 6.79 -4.13
CA ILE A 203 -18.28 7.92 -4.56
C ILE A 203 -16.84 7.74 -4.03
N MET A 204 -16.68 7.40 -2.74
CA MET A 204 -15.35 7.21 -2.14
C MET A 204 -14.61 6.04 -2.78
N PHE A 205 -15.25 4.89 -3.01
CA PHE A 205 -14.63 3.75 -3.70
C PHE A 205 -14.15 4.12 -5.09
N PHE A 206 -14.99 4.83 -5.84
CA PHE A 206 -14.62 5.27 -7.17
C PHE A 206 -13.47 6.27 -7.16
N MET A 207 -13.52 7.27 -6.28
CA MET A 207 -12.47 8.29 -6.16
C MET A 207 -11.11 7.69 -5.76
N ILE A 208 -11.09 6.85 -4.71
CA ILE A 208 -9.84 6.24 -4.25
C ILE A 208 -9.30 5.26 -5.28
N GLY A 209 -10.18 4.46 -5.89
CA GLY A 209 -9.79 3.56 -6.97
C GLY A 209 -9.22 4.31 -8.18
N SER A 210 -9.78 5.49 -8.50
CA SER A 210 -9.25 6.37 -9.55
C SER A 210 -7.91 7.00 -9.14
N LEU A 211 -7.75 7.39 -7.87
CA LEU A 211 -6.48 7.91 -7.35
C LEU A 211 -5.37 6.86 -7.41
N LYS A 212 -5.68 5.60 -7.10
CA LYS A 212 -4.78 4.47 -7.25
C LYS A 212 -4.20 4.37 -8.67
N SER A 213 -4.96 4.74 -9.69
CA SER A 213 -4.50 4.70 -11.08
C SER A 213 -3.34 5.64 -11.37
N LEU A 214 -3.20 6.74 -10.61
CA LEU A 214 -2.08 7.68 -10.74
C LEU A 214 -0.74 7.07 -10.31
N LEU A 215 -0.78 6.03 -9.47
CA LEU A 215 0.42 5.32 -9.00
C LEU A 215 0.85 4.22 -9.98
N PHE A 216 -0.11 3.60 -10.70
CA PHE A 216 0.13 2.38 -11.48
C PHE A 216 -0.13 2.55 -12.99
N ASP A 217 -0.27 3.79 -13.48
CA ASP A 217 -0.49 4.09 -14.92
C ASP A 217 -1.67 3.33 -15.56
N GLN A 218 -2.69 3.00 -14.74
CA GLN A 218 -3.90 2.30 -15.17
C GLN A 218 -4.97 3.30 -15.64
N PRO A 219 -5.92 2.89 -16.50
CA PRO A 219 -7.07 3.75 -16.83
C PRO A 219 -7.87 4.08 -15.55
N TYR A 220 -7.94 5.37 -15.20
CA TYR A 220 -8.57 5.85 -13.95
C TYR A 220 -10.02 5.37 -13.76
N PHE A 221 -10.81 5.38 -14.84
CA PHE A 221 -12.20 4.92 -14.80
C PHE A 221 -12.31 3.42 -14.49
N LEU A 222 -11.47 2.59 -15.11
CA LEU A 222 -11.48 1.15 -14.88
C LEU A 222 -11.01 0.79 -13.46
N SER A 223 -9.98 1.49 -12.97
CA SER A 223 -9.49 1.30 -11.59
C SER A 223 -10.55 1.71 -10.56
N GLY A 224 -11.22 2.86 -10.78
CA GLY A 224 -12.35 3.31 -9.96
C GLY A 224 -13.50 2.31 -9.93
N MET A 225 -13.89 1.81 -11.11
CA MET A 225 -14.97 0.82 -11.23
C MET A 225 -14.65 -0.51 -10.55
N ARG A 226 -13.41 -0.99 -10.67
CA ARG A 226 -12.98 -2.21 -9.97
C ARG A 226 -13.06 -2.07 -8.46
N THR A 227 -12.61 -0.93 -7.91
CA THR A 227 -12.68 -0.67 -6.47
C THR A 227 -14.13 -0.56 -6.00
N LEU A 228 -14.97 0.11 -6.79
CA LEU A 228 -16.41 0.21 -6.51
C LEU A 228 -17.09 -1.18 -6.50
N LEU A 229 -16.78 -2.04 -7.46
CA LEU A 229 -17.33 -3.40 -7.50
C LEU A 229 -16.86 -4.24 -6.31
N ASN A 230 -15.60 -4.17 -5.95
CA ASN A 230 -15.06 -4.90 -4.80
C ASN A 230 -15.69 -4.43 -3.47
N GLY A 231 -15.76 -3.10 -3.24
CA GLY A 231 -16.39 -2.54 -2.05
C GLY A 231 -17.89 -2.83 -1.99
N GLY A 232 -18.58 -2.73 -3.14
CA GLY A 232 -20.01 -3.07 -3.26
C GLY A 232 -20.28 -4.55 -2.98
N THR A 233 -19.41 -5.45 -3.45
CA THR A 233 -19.52 -6.89 -3.16
C THR A 233 -19.35 -7.16 -1.67
N ALA A 234 -18.34 -6.56 -1.02
CA ALA A 234 -18.13 -6.71 0.42
C ALA A 234 -19.33 -6.23 1.23
N ALA A 235 -19.89 -5.07 0.88
CA ALA A 235 -21.08 -4.52 1.52
C ALA A 235 -22.32 -5.40 1.29
N ALA A 236 -22.52 -5.93 0.09
CA ALA A 236 -23.61 -6.86 -0.20
C ALA A 236 -23.50 -8.12 0.65
N LEU A 237 -22.33 -8.74 0.72
CA LEU A 237 -22.08 -9.90 1.58
C LEU A 237 -22.38 -9.61 3.04
N ALA A 238 -21.93 -8.46 3.55
CA ALA A 238 -22.20 -8.04 4.94
C ALA A 238 -23.70 -7.81 5.19
N PHE A 239 -24.40 -7.14 4.28
CA PHE A 239 -25.84 -6.94 4.35
C PHE A 239 -26.60 -8.27 4.39
N PHE A 240 -26.30 -9.19 3.45
CA PHE A 240 -26.92 -10.50 3.40
C PHE A 240 -26.63 -11.33 4.65
N THR A 241 -25.42 -11.23 5.20
CA THR A 241 -25.09 -11.89 6.47
C THR A 241 -25.98 -11.36 7.61
N GLY A 242 -26.10 -10.04 7.76
CA GLY A 242 -26.97 -9.45 8.74
C GLY A 242 -28.45 -9.86 8.56
N TYR A 243 -28.94 -9.80 7.32
CA TYR A 243 -30.29 -10.26 6.96
C TYR A 243 -30.54 -11.72 7.31
N LEU A 244 -29.62 -12.62 6.95
CA LEU A 244 -29.71 -14.06 7.21
C LEU A 244 -29.72 -14.36 8.70
N LEU A 245 -28.86 -13.71 9.48
CA LEU A 245 -28.81 -13.88 10.93
C LEU A 245 -30.13 -13.44 11.58
N ARG A 246 -30.72 -12.38 11.09
CA ARG A 246 -32.04 -11.93 11.55
C ARG A 246 -33.13 -12.96 11.23
N GLU A 247 -33.25 -13.38 9.97
CA GLU A 247 -34.36 -14.22 9.51
C GLU A 247 -34.23 -15.67 9.98
N VAL A 248 -33.02 -16.24 10.03
CA VAL A 248 -32.79 -17.65 10.36
C VAL A 248 -32.58 -17.88 11.86
N PHE A 249 -31.82 -16.98 12.51
CA PHE A 249 -31.44 -17.15 13.91
C PHE A 249 -32.21 -16.22 14.87
N GLY A 250 -33.13 -15.42 14.35
CA GLY A 250 -33.94 -14.51 15.18
C GLY A 250 -33.12 -13.42 15.90
N VAL A 251 -31.94 -13.08 15.37
CA VAL A 251 -31.12 -11.99 15.93
C VAL A 251 -31.82 -10.69 15.61
N THR A 252 -32.64 -10.21 16.56
CA THR A 252 -33.32 -8.91 16.46
C THR A 252 -32.61 -7.90 17.34
N GLY A 253 -32.44 -6.68 16.84
CA GLY A 253 -32.14 -5.54 17.70
C GLY A 253 -33.32 -5.28 18.64
N ILE A 254 -33.07 -5.30 19.94
CA ILE A 254 -34.06 -5.02 20.98
C ILE A 254 -34.53 -3.59 20.82
#